data_201babfa35ad24db6650f4942e17ab06
#
_entry.id   201babfa35ad24db6650f4942e17ab06
#
_cell.length_a   1.000
_cell.length_b   1.000
_cell.length_c   1.000
_cell.angle_alpha   90.00
_cell.angle_beta   90.00
_cell.angle_gamma   90.00
#
_symmetry.space_group_name_H-M   'P 1'
#
loop_
_entity.id
_entity.type
_entity.pdbx_description
1 polymer ?
#
loop_
_entity_poly.entity_id
_entity_poly.type
_entity_poly.pdbx_seq_one_letter_code
_entity_poly.pdbx_strand_id
1 'polypeptide(L)'
;MRALEIRGLFHRYRDGTVLRGLDFTVEAGEVMGVFGPNSAGKTTLLRLLCRTLVPAAGEIMLFGRPLPEWPRRELARTVALVPQEAAVAFPYTVLEVVLMGRYPHGGGFGLPTPADLAAVEQALLRTDLTHLAGAPVTDLSGGERQRVMLARALAQAPRLLLLDEPTAHLDLAHQAEVLACIAALNREAGLTVILVSHDLNVAPGLCHRALLLRAGEVLRLGAVKEVMEPALLRAIYGEAIRVEEGPYGPRVFPATPAP
;
A
#
# COMPACT_ATOMS: atom_id res chain seq x y z
N MET A 1 -17.15 -10.44 -0.10
CA MET A 1 -17.63 -9.27 0.71
C MET A 1 -16.72 -8.10 0.38
N ARG A 2 -17.28 -6.96 -0.01
CA ARG A 2 -16.50 -5.77 -0.36
C ARG A 2 -15.79 -5.19 0.86
N ALA A 3 -14.47 -5.01 0.75
CA ALA A 3 -13.68 -4.28 1.73
C ALA A 3 -13.77 -2.77 1.49
N LEU A 4 -13.77 -2.37 0.21
CA LEU A 4 -13.83 -0.97 -0.18
C LEU A 4 -14.77 -0.80 -1.38
N GLU A 5 -15.59 0.25 -1.35
CA GLU A 5 -16.38 0.69 -2.49
C GLU A 5 -16.25 2.21 -2.62
N ILE A 6 -15.84 2.66 -3.80
CA ILE A 6 -15.65 4.07 -4.13
C ILE A 6 -16.60 4.43 -5.25
N ARG A 7 -17.34 5.53 -5.07
CA ARG A 7 -18.34 6.02 -6.02
C ARG A 7 -18.15 7.50 -6.29
N GLY A 8 -17.89 7.86 -7.53
CA GLY A 8 -17.76 9.23 -8.00
C GLY A 8 -16.73 10.05 -7.22
N LEU A 9 -15.64 9.44 -6.72
CA LEU A 9 -14.70 10.09 -5.82
C LEU A 9 -13.97 11.23 -6.53
N PHE A 10 -14.17 12.44 -6.03
CA PHE A 10 -13.57 13.65 -6.56
C PHE A 10 -12.78 14.38 -5.47
N HIS A 11 -11.58 14.83 -5.82
CA HIS A 11 -10.77 15.65 -4.92
C HIS A 11 -9.97 16.70 -5.67
N ARG A 12 -9.86 17.90 -5.08
CA ARG A 12 -9.04 19.01 -5.55
C ARG A 12 -8.24 19.62 -4.41
N TYR A 13 -7.02 20.02 -4.69
CA TYR A 13 -6.27 20.98 -3.87
C TYR A 13 -6.52 22.40 -4.38
N ARG A 14 -5.91 23.39 -3.70
CA ARG A 14 -6.01 24.80 -4.12
C ARG A 14 -5.51 24.99 -5.57
N ASP A 15 -4.48 24.24 -5.96
CA ASP A 15 -3.78 24.37 -7.24
C ASP A 15 -4.37 23.51 -8.37
N GLY A 16 -5.47 22.80 -8.11
CA GLY A 16 -6.14 22.03 -9.15
C GLY A 16 -6.81 20.73 -8.72
N THR A 17 -7.52 20.13 -9.66
CA THR A 17 -8.19 18.85 -9.50
C THR A 17 -7.18 17.71 -9.62
N VAL A 18 -7.21 16.79 -8.66
CA VAL A 18 -6.31 15.63 -8.60
C VAL A 18 -7.03 14.31 -8.83
N LEU A 19 -8.28 14.16 -8.37
CA LEU A 19 -9.12 12.98 -8.65
C LEU A 19 -10.44 13.42 -9.27
N ARG A 20 -10.90 12.69 -10.28
CA ARG A 20 -11.99 13.08 -11.19
C ARG A 20 -13.03 11.97 -11.34
N GLY A 21 -13.82 11.72 -10.28
CA GLY A 21 -14.92 10.78 -10.34
C GLY A 21 -14.45 9.32 -10.40
N LEU A 22 -13.63 8.89 -9.44
CA LEU A 22 -13.19 7.49 -9.40
C LEU A 22 -14.34 6.58 -8.95
N ASP A 23 -14.53 5.47 -9.67
CA ASP A 23 -15.49 4.41 -9.36
C ASP A 23 -14.77 3.06 -9.40
N PHE A 24 -14.66 2.39 -8.25
CA PHE A 24 -14.13 1.03 -8.18
C PHE A 24 -14.44 0.35 -6.84
N THR A 25 -14.21 -0.97 -6.80
CA THR A 25 -14.39 -1.80 -5.59
C THR A 25 -13.17 -2.66 -5.34
N VAL A 26 -12.93 -2.99 -4.06
CA VAL A 26 -11.93 -3.96 -3.62
C VAL A 26 -12.63 -5.01 -2.75
N GLU A 27 -12.42 -6.28 -3.05
CA GLU A 27 -12.98 -7.37 -2.25
C GLU A 27 -12.14 -7.64 -1.00
N ALA A 28 -12.76 -8.18 0.06
CA ALA A 28 -12.02 -8.59 1.25
C ALA A 28 -11.05 -9.74 0.91
N GLY A 29 -9.80 -9.61 1.36
CA GLY A 29 -8.72 -10.54 1.03
C GLY A 29 -8.10 -10.32 -0.36
N GLU A 30 -8.50 -9.27 -1.09
CA GLU A 30 -7.90 -8.94 -2.39
C GLU A 30 -6.59 -8.15 -2.22
N VAL A 31 -5.61 -8.40 -3.09
CA VAL A 31 -4.49 -7.51 -3.34
C VAL A 31 -4.79 -6.71 -4.61
N MET A 32 -5.10 -5.44 -4.44
CA MET A 32 -5.36 -4.50 -5.53
C MET A 32 -4.13 -3.61 -5.77
N GLY A 33 -3.55 -3.69 -6.96
CA GLY A 33 -2.50 -2.75 -7.38
C GLY A 33 -3.11 -1.47 -7.96
N VAL A 34 -2.61 -0.31 -7.56
CA VAL A 34 -2.96 0.99 -8.14
C VAL A 34 -1.71 1.57 -8.79
N PHE A 35 -1.71 1.59 -10.11
CA PHE A 35 -0.57 1.98 -10.94
C PHE A 35 -0.85 3.27 -11.71
N GLY A 36 0.20 3.90 -12.17
CA GLY A 36 0.10 5.10 -13.00
C GLY A 36 1.30 6.02 -12.85
N PRO A 37 1.45 7.02 -13.74
CA PRO A 37 2.54 7.98 -13.69
C PRO A 37 2.59 8.76 -12.37
N ASN A 38 3.71 9.44 -12.13
CA ASN A 38 3.78 10.42 -11.06
C ASN A 38 2.68 11.48 -11.26
N SER A 39 2.15 12.00 -10.15
CA SER A 39 1.04 12.97 -10.14
C SER A 39 -0.31 12.44 -10.64
N ALA A 40 -0.48 11.12 -10.87
CA ALA A 40 -1.77 10.54 -11.25
C ALA A 40 -2.83 10.59 -10.14
N GLY A 41 -2.46 10.92 -8.90
CA GLY A 41 -3.39 10.99 -7.75
C GLY A 41 -3.31 9.80 -6.78
N LYS A 42 -2.37 8.89 -6.98
CA LYS A 42 -2.21 7.63 -6.19
C LYS A 42 -2.11 7.88 -4.67
N THR A 43 -1.15 8.68 -4.23
CA THR A 43 -0.97 9.04 -2.81
C THR A 43 -2.17 9.83 -2.25
N THR A 44 -2.82 10.65 -3.09
CA THR A 44 -4.04 11.37 -2.70
C THR A 44 -5.17 10.40 -2.41
N LEU A 45 -5.34 9.35 -3.22
CA LEU A 45 -6.29 8.28 -2.97
C LEU A 45 -6.02 7.63 -1.61
N LEU A 46 -4.78 7.21 -1.31
CA LEU A 46 -4.45 6.62 -0.01
C LEU A 46 -4.76 7.57 1.17
N ARG A 47 -4.47 8.85 1.03
CA ARG A 47 -4.77 9.86 2.06
C ARG A 47 -6.27 10.02 2.31
N LEU A 48 -7.10 9.90 1.27
CA LEU A 48 -8.56 9.90 1.39
C LEU A 48 -9.05 8.64 2.09
N LEU A 49 -8.49 7.47 1.78
CA LEU A 49 -8.82 6.19 2.43
C LEU A 49 -8.45 6.17 3.91
N CYS A 50 -7.34 6.83 4.29
CA CYS A 50 -6.96 7.03 5.71
C CYS A 50 -7.75 8.15 6.40
N ARG A 51 -8.63 8.87 5.67
CA ARG A 51 -9.36 10.04 6.18
C ARG A 51 -8.45 11.15 6.73
N THR A 52 -7.22 11.26 6.18
CA THR A 52 -6.33 12.41 6.38
C THR A 52 -6.70 13.57 5.45
N LEU A 53 -7.43 13.27 4.38
CA LEU A 53 -8.10 14.22 3.50
C LEU A 53 -9.60 13.92 3.48
N VAL A 54 -10.40 14.94 3.13
CA VAL A 54 -11.83 14.81 2.92
C VAL A 54 -12.09 14.94 1.42
N PRO A 55 -12.88 14.05 0.80
CA PRO A 55 -13.25 14.19 -0.61
C PRO A 55 -14.08 15.45 -0.84
N ALA A 56 -13.93 16.08 -2.01
CA ALA A 56 -14.75 17.23 -2.39
C ALA A 56 -16.13 16.80 -2.91
N ALA A 57 -16.22 15.56 -3.47
CA ALA A 57 -17.47 14.91 -3.83
C ALA A 57 -17.26 13.39 -3.91
N GLY A 58 -18.36 12.63 -4.00
CA GLY A 58 -18.36 11.18 -4.04
C GLY A 58 -18.35 10.55 -2.64
N GLU A 59 -18.36 9.22 -2.64
CA GLU A 59 -18.51 8.41 -1.43
C GLU A 59 -17.45 7.32 -1.34
N ILE A 60 -17.04 7.02 -0.10
CA ILE A 60 -16.16 5.91 0.23
C ILE A 60 -16.86 5.06 1.28
N MET A 61 -17.14 3.81 0.94
CA MET A 61 -17.65 2.79 1.85
C MET A 61 -16.51 1.85 2.23
N LEU A 62 -16.28 1.68 3.52
CA LEU A 62 -15.27 0.77 4.07
C LEU A 62 -16.00 -0.34 4.84
N PHE A 63 -15.84 -1.60 4.42
CA PHE A 63 -16.53 -2.78 4.96
C PHE A 63 -18.04 -2.55 5.15
N GLY A 64 -18.69 -1.93 4.16
CA GLY A 64 -20.13 -1.68 4.14
C GLY A 64 -20.62 -0.49 4.97
N ARG A 65 -19.71 0.29 5.58
CA ARG A 65 -20.03 1.49 6.36
C ARG A 65 -19.42 2.73 5.72
N PRO A 66 -20.14 3.86 5.62
CA PRO A 66 -19.59 5.12 5.12
C PRO A 66 -18.34 5.54 5.90
N LEU A 67 -17.26 5.90 5.19
CA LEU A 67 -15.99 6.26 5.83
C LEU A 67 -16.10 7.41 6.85
N PRO A 68 -16.91 8.45 6.63
CA PRO A 68 -17.10 9.53 7.62
C PRO A 68 -17.67 9.06 8.95
N GLU A 69 -18.44 7.96 8.97
CA GLU A 69 -19.09 7.44 10.17
C GLU A 69 -18.16 6.61 11.08
N TRP A 70 -16.96 6.28 10.61
CA TRP A 70 -15.99 5.55 11.41
C TRP A 70 -15.41 6.45 12.49
N PRO A 71 -15.48 6.09 13.79
CA PRO A 71 -14.71 6.76 14.84
C PRO A 71 -13.22 6.68 14.49
N ARG A 72 -12.48 7.76 14.70
CA ARG A 72 -11.04 7.81 14.31
C ARG A 72 -10.23 6.63 14.84
N ARG A 73 -10.49 6.23 16.07
CA ARG A 73 -9.77 5.13 16.73
C ARG A 73 -10.13 3.78 16.12
N GLU A 74 -11.38 3.56 15.76
CA GLU A 74 -11.85 2.33 15.10
C GLU A 74 -11.30 2.25 13.67
N LEU A 75 -11.32 3.35 12.94
CA LEU A 75 -10.69 3.45 11.62
C LEU A 75 -9.19 3.12 11.71
N ALA A 76 -8.48 3.69 12.69
CA ALA A 76 -7.07 3.45 12.90
C ALA A 76 -6.74 2.01 13.34
N ARG A 77 -7.70 1.21 13.83
CA ARG A 77 -7.55 -0.24 14.06
C ARG A 77 -7.86 -1.06 12.82
N THR A 78 -8.60 -0.48 11.86
CA THR A 78 -9.10 -1.19 10.68
C THR A 78 -8.21 -0.97 9.46
N VAL A 79 -7.66 0.23 9.31
CA VAL A 79 -6.82 0.63 8.17
C VAL A 79 -5.44 1.03 8.67
N ALA A 80 -4.40 0.39 8.13
CA ALA A 80 -3.01 0.80 8.34
C ALA A 80 -2.40 1.31 7.04
N LEU A 81 -1.50 2.29 7.15
CA LEU A 81 -0.75 2.85 6.02
C LEU A 81 0.75 2.69 6.26
N VAL A 82 1.43 2.14 5.27
CA VAL A 82 2.89 2.21 5.12
C VAL A 82 3.17 3.29 4.09
N PRO A 83 3.68 4.46 4.49
CA PRO A 83 4.00 5.55 3.57
C PRO A 83 5.29 5.26 2.80
N GLN A 84 5.49 5.93 1.67
CA GLN A 84 6.69 5.84 0.84
C GLN A 84 7.96 6.20 1.61
N GLU A 85 7.91 7.27 2.39
CA GLU A 85 8.98 7.72 3.25
C GLU A 85 8.52 7.71 4.71
N ALA A 86 9.18 6.94 5.54
CA ALA A 86 9.00 6.92 6.97
C ALA A 86 10.32 7.27 7.64
N ALA A 87 10.63 8.56 7.72
CA ALA A 87 11.79 9.02 8.46
C ALA A 87 11.58 8.78 9.96
N VAL A 88 12.38 7.89 10.53
CA VAL A 88 12.51 7.77 11.99
C VAL A 88 13.65 8.69 12.39
N ALA A 89 13.31 9.87 12.93
CA ALA A 89 14.28 10.92 13.24
C ALA A 89 15.12 10.64 14.51
N PHE A 90 14.71 9.66 15.31
CA PHE A 90 15.35 9.30 16.57
C PHE A 90 15.82 7.85 16.55
N PRO A 91 16.85 7.47 17.31
CA PRO A 91 17.40 6.12 17.35
C PRO A 91 16.54 5.17 18.19
N TYR A 92 15.22 5.11 17.89
CA TYR A 92 14.34 4.11 18.47
C TYR A 92 14.77 2.71 18.03
N THR A 93 14.59 1.74 18.92
CA THR A 93 14.74 0.33 18.59
C THR A 93 13.62 -0.14 17.66
N VAL A 94 13.85 -1.21 16.92
CA VAL A 94 12.82 -1.87 16.10
C VAL A 94 11.58 -2.18 16.93
N LEU A 95 11.76 -2.75 18.12
CA LEU A 95 10.68 -3.08 19.05
C LEU A 95 9.83 -1.84 19.39
N GLU A 96 10.47 -0.71 19.71
CA GLU A 96 9.78 0.54 20.05
C GLU A 96 8.97 1.08 18.87
N VAL A 97 9.55 1.07 17.67
CA VAL A 97 8.85 1.53 16.45
C VAL A 97 7.64 0.63 16.13
N VAL A 98 7.79 -0.69 16.25
CA VAL A 98 6.68 -1.62 16.00
C VAL A 98 5.60 -1.47 17.07
N LEU A 99 5.98 -1.23 18.32
CA LEU A 99 5.05 -0.98 19.43
C LEU A 99 4.21 0.29 19.22
N MET A 100 4.72 1.31 18.52
CA MET A 100 3.92 2.48 18.15
C MET A 100 2.69 2.12 17.31
N GLY A 101 2.71 0.98 16.58
CA GLY A 101 1.55 0.44 15.87
C GLY A 101 0.38 0.09 16.80
N ARG A 102 0.62 -0.12 18.08
CA ARG A 102 -0.41 -0.43 19.07
C ARG A 102 -1.14 0.79 19.64
N TYR A 103 -0.69 2.00 19.29
CA TYR A 103 -1.31 3.25 19.79
C TYR A 103 -2.86 3.29 19.69
N PRO A 104 -3.50 2.84 18.58
CA PRO A 104 -4.96 2.82 18.49
C PRO A 104 -5.64 1.84 19.48
N HIS A 105 -4.92 0.86 20.01
CA HIS A 105 -5.43 -0.14 20.96
C HIS A 105 -5.28 0.28 22.41
N GLY A 106 -4.22 1.03 22.73
CA GLY A 106 -3.95 1.51 24.09
C GLY A 106 -4.94 2.57 24.58
N GLY A 107 -5.06 2.69 25.89
CA GLY A 107 -5.92 3.68 26.58
C GLY A 107 -5.29 5.04 26.81
N GLY A 108 -4.25 5.46 26.06
CA GLY A 108 -3.48 6.66 26.33
C GLY A 108 -2.06 6.34 26.84
N PHE A 109 -1.46 7.15 27.70
CA PHE A 109 -0.09 7.03 28.23
C PHE A 109 0.18 5.81 29.13
N GLY A 110 -0.46 4.67 28.87
CA GLY A 110 -0.27 3.45 29.64
C GLY A 110 0.92 2.61 29.17
N LEU A 111 1.44 1.76 30.07
CA LEU A 111 2.41 0.73 29.69
C LEU A 111 1.76 -0.26 28.70
N PRO A 112 2.55 -0.87 27.79
CA PRO A 112 2.05 -1.90 26.88
C PRO A 112 1.41 -3.05 27.65
N THR A 113 0.24 -3.50 27.19
CA THR A 113 -0.42 -4.68 27.76
C THR A 113 0.23 -5.97 27.23
N PRO A 114 0.05 -7.12 27.89
CA PRO A 114 0.50 -8.40 27.33
C PRO A 114 -0.04 -8.68 25.92
N ALA A 115 -1.27 -8.24 25.61
CA ALA A 115 -1.85 -8.36 24.27
C ALA A 115 -1.12 -7.48 23.25
N ASP A 116 -0.66 -6.28 23.62
CA ASP A 116 0.14 -5.43 22.76
C ASP A 116 1.50 -6.05 22.46
N LEU A 117 2.17 -6.58 23.47
CA LEU A 117 3.45 -7.27 23.29
C LEU A 117 3.32 -8.50 22.38
N ALA A 118 2.30 -9.32 22.60
CA ALA A 118 2.02 -10.47 21.72
C ALA A 118 1.77 -10.05 20.27
N ALA A 119 1.02 -8.96 20.03
CA ALA A 119 0.78 -8.45 18.67
C ALA A 119 2.08 -7.95 18.01
N VAL A 120 2.96 -7.31 18.79
CA VAL A 120 4.28 -6.84 18.31
C VAL A 120 5.18 -8.03 17.99
N GLU A 121 5.25 -9.05 18.85
CA GLU A 121 6.03 -10.26 18.61
C GLU A 121 5.60 -10.97 17.32
N GLN A 122 4.28 -11.11 17.10
CA GLN A 122 3.74 -11.68 15.87
C GLN A 122 4.07 -10.84 14.63
N ALA A 123 4.05 -9.51 14.75
CA ALA A 123 4.42 -8.63 13.67
C ALA A 123 5.91 -8.76 13.32
N LEU A 124 6.79 -8.80 14.32
CA LEU A 124 8.23 -9.00 14.12
C LEU A 124 8.53 -10.36 13.48
N LEU A 125 7.87 -11.43 13.94
CA LEU A 125 8.03 -12.77 13.38
C LEU A 125 7.63 -12.82 11.90
N ARG A 126 6.46 -12.25 11.55
CA ARG A 126 5.95 -12.23 10.17
C ARG A 126 6.78 -11.41 9.19
N THR A 127 7.60 -10.48 9.69
CA THR A 127 8.47 -9.61 8.88
C THR A 127 9.94 -9.99 8.98
N ASP A 128 10.25 -11.12 9.64
CA ASP A 128 11.62 -11.61 9.86
C ASP A 128 12.52 -10.57 10.56
N LEU A 129 12.00 -9.91 11.60
CA LEU A 129 12.71 -8.86 12.35
C LEU A 129 12.97 -9.20 13.81
N THR A 130 12.62 -10.42 14.26
CA THR A 130 12.77 -10.81 15.67
C THR A 130 14.22 -10.67 16.15
N HIS A 131 15.19 -11.00 15.32
CA HIS A 131 16.62 -10.93 15.63
C HIS A 131 17.16 -9.48 15.72
N LEU A 132 16.41 -8.50 15.16
CA LEU A 132 16.74 -7.08 15.16
C LEU A 132 15.93 -6.26 16.17
N ALA A 133 15.10 -6.89 17.01
CA ALA A 133 14.17 -6.19 17.90
C ALA A 133 14.82 -5.10 18.77
N GLY A 134 16.04 -5.33 19.25
CA GLY A 134 16.80 -4.36 20.05
C GLY A 134 17.72 -3.41 19.27
N ALA A 135 17.82 -3.57 17.94
CA ALA A 135 18.68 -2.74 17.12
C ALA A 135 18.04 -1.36 16.88
N PRO A 136 18.84 -0.26 16.87
CA PRO A 136 18.35 1.06 16.44
C PRO A 136 17.91 1.03 14.96
N VAL A 137 16.75 1.61 14.65
CA VAL A 137 16.24 1.66 13.27
C VAL A 137 17.15 2.46 12.33
N THR A 138 17.94 3.38 12.88
CA THR A 138 18.94 4.17 12.15
C THR A 138 20.05 3.32 11.55
N ASP A 139 20.37 2.18 12.15
CA ASP A 139 21.50 1.32 11.79
C ASP A 139 21.12 0.26 10.74
N LEU A 140 19.82 0.16 10.41
CA LEU A 140 19.28 -0.83 9.50
C LEU A 140 19.50 -0.45 8.03
N SER A 141 19.55 -1.48 7.17
CA SER A 141 19.45 -1.33 5.71
C SER A 141 18.12 -0.72 5.29
N GLY A 142 18.02 -0.25 4.04
CA GLY A 142 16.76 0.27 3.50
C GLY A 142 15.63 -0.78 3.52
N GLY A 143 15.94 -2.02 3.16
CA GLY A 143 14.98 -3.13 3.16
C GLY A 143 14.51 -3.50 4.57
N GLU A 144 15.41 -3.57 5.54
CA GLU A 144 15.06 -3.82 6.93
C GLU A 144 14.18 -2.69 7.49
N ARG A 145 14.54 -1.41 7.24
CA ARG A 145 13.69 -0.28 7.63
C ARG A 145 12.29 -0.37 7.02
N GLN A 146 12.18 -0.77 5.76
CA GLN A 146 10.86 -0.97 5.12
C GLN A 146 10.07 -2.09 5.80
N ARG A 147 10.72 -3.21 6.15
CA ARG A 147 10.08 -4.29 6.91
C ARG A 147 9.67 -3.84 8.31
N VAL A 148 10.44 -2.95 8.98
CA VAL A 148 10.03 -2.35 10.28
C VAL A 148 8.74 -1.52 10.12
N MET A 149 8.61 -0.74 9.04
CA MET A 149 7.38 0.01 8.80
C MET A 149 6.19 -0.92 8.52
N LEU A 150 6.42 -2.01 7.81
CA LEU A 150 5.42 -3.05 7.59
C LEU A 150 5.04 -3.73 8.90
N ALA A 151 6.01 -4.11 9.75
CA ALA A 151 5.78 -4.67 11.08
C ALA A 151 4.95 -3.74 11.97
N ARG A 152 5.28 -2.44 11.97
CA ARG A 152 4.50 -1.43 12.69
C ARG A 152 3.04 -1.38 12.22
N ALA A 153 2.81 -1.43 10.91
CA ALA A 153 1.47 -1.46 10.34
C ALA A 153 0.72 -2.75 10.72
N LEU A 154 1.41 -3.90 10.74
CA LEU A 154 0.83 -5.19 11.14
C LEU A 154 0.51 -5.26 12.63
N ALA A 155 1.35 -4.67 13.48
CA ALA A 155 1.09 -4.59 14.92
C ALA A 155 -0.23 -3.86 15.23
N GLN A 156 -0.70 -3.00 14.33
CA GLN A 156 -2.02 -2.36 14.39
C GLN A 156 -3.18 -3.36 14.19
N ALA A 157 -2.91 -4.60 13.73
CA ALA A 157 -3.87 -5.64 13.38
C ALA A 157 -4.96 -5.17 12.40
N PRO A 158 -4.58 -4.57 11.24
CA PRO A 158 -5.52 -3.98 10.31
C PRO A 158 -6.30 -5.05 9.52
N ARG A 159 -7.47 -4.67 8.99
CA ARG A 159 -8.22 -5.44 7.99
C ARG A 159 -7.89 -5.01 6.56
N LEU A 160 -7.42 -3.76 6.40
CA LEU A 160 -6.98 -3.16 5.14
C LEU A 160 -5.61 -2.54 5.32
N LEU A 161 -4.64 -3.01 4.55
CA LEU A 161 -3.28 -2.48 4.49
C LEU A 161 -3.11 -1.63 3.24
N LEU A 162 -2.71 -0.39 3.42
CA LEU A 162 -2.39 0.56 2.36
C LEU A 162 -0.87 0.69 2.26
N LEU A 163 -0.32 0.51 1.07
CA LEU A 163 1.11 0.57 0.81
C LEU A 163 1.38 1.65 -0.25
N ASP A 164 2.14 2.67 0.11
CA ASP A 164 2.55 3.72 -0.83
C ASP A 164 4.01 3.47 -1.24
N GLU A 165 4.22 2.99 -2.47
CA GLU A 165 5.53 2.70 -3.07
C GLU A 165 6.43 1.81 -2.16
N PRO A 166 5.97 0.64 -1.67
CA PRO A 166 6.66 -0.11 -0.62
C PRO A 166 8.01 -0.69 -1.03
N THR A 167 8.34 -0.69 -2.32
CA THR A 167 9.61 -1.20 -2.88
C THR A 167 10.50 -0.10 -3.45
N ALA A 168 10.10 1.17 -3.33
CA ALA A 168 10.89 2.28 -3.84
C ALA A 168 12.26 2.35 -3.15
N HIS A 169 13.30 2.64 -3.92
CA HIS A 169 14.69 2.78 -3.45
C HIS A 169 15.33 1.52 -2.85
N LEU A 170 14.71 0.35 -3.00
CA LEU A 170 15.27 -0.93 -2.60
C LEU A 170 15.95 -1.61 -3.80
N ASP A 171 17.01 -2.34 -3.54
CA ASP A 171 17.59 -3.26 -4.52
C ASP A 171 16.64 -4.46 -4.78
N LEU A 172 16.92 -5.22 -5.81
CA LEU A 172 16.06 -6.33 -6.24
C LEU A 172 15.87 -7.42 -5.17
N ALA A 173 16.89 -7.69 -4.35
CA ALA A 173 16.80 -8.68 -3.29
C ALA A 173 15.81 -8.25 -2.21
N HIS A 174 15.98 -7.03 -1.70
CA HIS A 174 15.09 -6.47 -0.69
C HIS A 174 13.67 -6.21 -1.22
N GLN A 175 13.52 -5.85 -2.52
CA GLN A 175 12.19 -5.79 -3.15
C GLN A 175 11.48 -7.14 -3.10
N ALA A 176 12.20 -8.21 -3.48
CA ALA A 176 11.64 -9.57 -3.47
C ALA A 176 11.20 -10.00 -2.07
N GLU A 177 11.99 -9.71 -1.04
CA GLU A 177 11.67 -10.00 0.36
C GLU A 177 10.39 -9.27 0.82
N VAL A 178 10.28 -7.96 0.55
CA VAL A 178 9.09 -7.18 0.91
C VAL A 178 7.84 -7.68 0.18
N LEU A 179 7.94 -7.97 -1.12
CA LEU A 179 6.81 -8.48 -1.90
C LEU A 179 6.40 -9.88 -1.45
N ALA A 180 7.36 -10.76 -1.14
CA ALA A 180 7.08 -12.08 -0.59
C ALA A 180 6.38 -12.00 0.78
N CYS A 181 6.81 -11.08 1.64
CA CYS A 181 6.15 -10.82 2.91
C CYS A 181 4.70 -10.37 2.72
N ILE A 182 4.42 -9.42 1.83
CA ILE A 182 3.07 -8.96 1.51
C ILE A 182 2.20 -10.10 0.98
N ALA A 183 2.74 -10.92 0.06
CA ALA A 183 2.04 -12.07 -0.50
C ALA A 183 1.69 -13.11 0.59
N ALA A 184 2.62 -13.40 1.51
CA ALA A 184 2.38 -14.31 2.63
C ALA A 184 1.28 -13.78 3.56
N LEU A 185 1.32 -12.50 3.92
CA LEU A 185 0.30 -11.86 4.76
C LEU A 185 -1.10 -11.93 4.13
N ASN A 186 -1.22 -11.69 2.84
CA ASN A 186 -2.49 -11.82 2.15
C ASN A 186 -2.98 -13.27 2.15
N ARG A 187 -2.13 -14.23 1.75
CA ARG A 187 -2.49 -15.64 1.62
C ARG A 187 -2.84 -16.29 2.96
N GLU A 188 -2.07 -16.01 4.02
CA GLU A 188 -2.19 -16.69 5.31
C GLU A 188 -3.18 -16.04 6.25
N ALA A 189 -3.27 -14.70 6.22
CA ALA A 189 -4.14 -13.94 7.12
C ALA A 189 -5.39 -13.37 6.40
N GLY A 190 -5.54 -13.57 5.09
CA GLY A 190 -6.64 -12.98 4.33
C GLY A 190 -6.64 -11.45 4.34
N LEU A 191 -5.45 -10.83 4.54
CA LEU A 191 -5.33 -9.39 4.64
C LEU A 191 -5.66 -8.72 3.31
N THR A 192 -6.58 -7.77 3.32
CA THR A 192 -6.86 -6.94 2.14
C THR A 192 -5.73 -5.93 1.96
N VAL A 193 -5.21 -5.78 0.73
CA VAL A 193 -4.09 -4.89 0.45
C VAL A 193 -4.41 -3.98 -0.73
N ILE A 194 -4.15 -2.69 -0.59
CA ILE A 194 -4.05 -1.75 -1.71
C ILE A 194 -2.60 -1.30 -1.80
N LEU A 195 -1.96 -1.66 -2.89
CA LEU A 195 -0.57 -1.33 -3.17
C LEU A 195 -0.53 -0.26 -4.27
N VAL A 196 0.03 0.89 -3.95
CA VAL A 196 0.32 1.95 -4.92
C VAL A 196 1.77 1.81 -5.37
N SER A 197 1.99 1.78 -6.68
CA SER A 197 3.34 1.82 -7.26
C SER A 197 3.37 2.51 -8.63
N HIS A 198 4.53 3.02 -8.99
CA HIS A 198 4.83 3.44 -10.37
C HIS A 198 5.52 2.30 -11.15
N ASP A 199 6.07 1.30 -10.47
CA ASP A 199 6.63 0.09 -11.09
C ASP A 199 5.53 -0.92 -11.39
N LEU A 200 5.19 -1.04 -12.67
CA LEU A 200 4.21 -2.00 -13.16
C LEU A 200 4.64 -3.46 -12.96
N ASN A 201 5.94 -3.72 -12.86
CA ASN A 201 6.48 -5.08 -12.72
C ASN A 201 6.19 -5.72 -11.35
N VAL A 202 5.71 -4.94 -10.40
CA VAL A 202 5.21 -5.46 -9.11
C VAL A 202 3.85 -6.16 -9.25
N ALA A 203 3.04 -5.80 -10.26
CA ALA A 203 1.69 -6.31 -10.42
C ALA A 203 1.62 -7.82 -10.70
N PRO A 204 2.40 -8.37 -11.66
CA PRO A 204 2.40 -9.79 -11.93
C PRO A 204 2.98 -10.59 -10.74
N GLY A 205 2.26 -11.60 -10.29
CA GLY A 205 2.67 -12.46 -9.18
C GLY A 205 2.28 -11.97 -7.78
N LEU A 206 1.81 -10.71 -7.63
CA LEU A 206 1.33 -10.20 -6.35
C LEU A 206 -0.15 -9.78 -6.40
N CYS A 207 -0.54 -9.00 -7.41
CA CYS A 207 -1.88 -8.41 -7.46
C CYS A 207 -2.90 -9.36 -8.09
N HIS A 208 -4.09 -9.46 -7.50
CA HIS A 208 -5.23 -10.14 -8.09
C HIS A 208 -5.85 -9.31 -9.22
N ARG A 209 -5.99 -8.00 -8.98
CA ARG A 209 -6.44 -7.02 -9.96
C ARG A 209 -5.57 -5.78 -9.90
N ALA A 210 -5.59 -5.04 -10.99
CA ALA A 210 -4.87 -3.77 -11.10
C ALA A 210 -5.82 -2.66 -11.56
N LEU A 211 -5.56 -1.46 -11.07
CA LEU A 211 -6.18 -0.21 -11.46
C LEU A 211 -5.10 0.70 -12.03
N LEU A 212 -5.31 1.17 -13.24
CA LEU A 212 -4.43 2.12 -13.92
C LEU A 212 -5.03 3.50 -13.83
N LEU A 213 -4.32 4.40 -13.13
CA LEU A 213 -4.74 5.77 -12.88
C LEU A 213 -3.93 6.74 -13.76
N ARG A 214 -4.61 7.65 -14.45
CA ARG A 214 -3.98 8.71 -15.24
C ARG A 214 -4.75 10.01 -15.08
N ALA A 215 -4.03 11.08 -14.77
CA ALA A 215 -4.60 12.44 -14.60
C ALA A 215 -5.84 12.50 -13.68
N GLY A 216 -5.86 11.65 -12.66
CA GLY A 216 -6.96 11.58 -11.68
C GLY A 216 -8.16 10.76 -12.10
N GLU A 217 -8.10 10.02 -13.21
CA GLU A 217 -9.18 9.18 -13.73
C GLU A 217 -8.77 7.71 -13.78
N VAL A 218 -9.75 6.80 -13.62
CA VAL A 218 -9.53 5.36 -13.83
C VAL A 218 -9.52 5.11 -15.34
N LEU A 219 -8.33 4.77 -15.85
CA LEU A 219 -8.20 4.46 -17.27
C LEU A 219 -8.58 2.99 -17.56
N ARG A 220 -8.16 2.09 -16.69
CA ARG A 220 -8.49 0.66 -16.76
C ARG A 220 -8.51 0.06 -15.36
N LEU A 221 -9.44 -0.85 -15.13
CA LEU A 221 -9.53 -1.70 -13.94
C LEU A 221 -9.86 -3.13 -14.42
N GLY A 222 -9.12 -4.11 -13.94
CA GLY A 222 -9.35 -5.50 -14.32
C GLY A 222 -8.24 -6.43 -13.86
N ALA A 223 -8.18 -7.61 -14.47
CA ALA A 223 -7.09 -8.54 -14.28
C ALA A 223 -5.76 -7.89 -14.70
N VAL A 224 -4.64 -8.28 -14.04
CA VAL A 224 -3.32 -7.70 -14.32
C VAL A 224 -2.98 -7.72 -15.82
N LYS A 225 -3.29 -8.81 -16.53
CA LYS A 225 -3.05 -8.94 -17.98
C LYS A 225 -3.81 -7.90 -18.81
N GLU A 226 -5.03 -7.57 -18.42
CA GLU A 226 -5.86 -6.58 -19.11
C GLU A 226 -5.34 -5.15 -18.90
N VAL A 227 -4.80 -4.88 -17.73
CA VAL A 227 -4.23 -3.58 -17.38
C VAL A 227 -2.84 -3.39 -17.96
N MET A 228 -2.09 -4.48 -18.15
CA MET A 228 -0.75 -4.46 -18.73
C MET A 228 -0.75 -4.70 -20.25
N GLU A 229 -1.88 -4.51 -20.92
CA GLU A 229 -1.97 -4.60 -22.38
C GLU A 229 -1.00 -3.60 -23.05
N PRO A 230 -0.17 -4.05 -24.03
CA PRO A 230 0.86 -3.21 -24.64
C PRO A 230 0.33 -1.92 -25.26
N ALA A 231 -0.82 -1.97 -25.95
CA ALA A 231 -1.41 -0.80 -26.55
C ALA A 231 -1.84 0.26 -25.52
N LEU A 232 -2.43 -0.21 -24.41
CA LEU A 232 -2.85 0.65 -23.31
C LEU A 232 -1.65 1.32 -22.63
N LEU A 233 -0.60 0.56 -22.35
CA LEU A 233 0.59 1.10 -21.69
C LEU A 233 1.36 2.07 -22.58
N ARG A 234 1.46 1.81 -23.89
CA ARG A 234 2.06 2.77 -24.84
C ARG A 234 1.29 4.09 -24.92
N ALA A 235 -0.04 4.04 -24.84
CA ALA A 235 -0.86 5.25 -24.81
C ALA A 235 -0.59 6.15 -23.59
N ILE A 236 -0.05 5.58 -22.49
CA ILE A 236 0.22 6.28 -21.23
C ILE A 236 1.69 6.69 -21.11
N TYR A 237 2.59 5.74 -21.37
CA TYR A 237 4.03 5.89 -21.15
C TYR A 237 4.81 6.21 -22.42
N GLY A 238 4.12 6.24 -23.60
CA GLY A 238 4.73 6.50 -24.90
C GLY A 238 5.28 5.22 -25.55
N GLU A 239 5.79 5.37 -26.78
CA GLU A 239 6.37 4.27 -27.57
C GLU A 239 7.72 3.76 -27.01
N ALA A 240 8.30 4.46 -26.04
CA ALA A 240 9.58 4.11 -25.43
C ALA A 240 9.48 2.98 -24.38
N ILE A 241 8.40 2.19 -24.43
CA ILE A 241 8.24 1.00 -23.59
C ILE A 241 8.02 -0.26 -24.44
N ARG A 242 8.49 -1.38 -23.91
CA ARG A 242 8.25 -2.72 -24.45
C ARG A 242 7.56 -3.56 -23.37
N VAL A 243 6.57 -4.34 -23.78
CA VAL A 243 5.89 -5.30 -22.90
C VAL A 243 6.18 -6.70 -23.44
N GLU A 244 6.68 -7.58 -22.58
CA GLU A 244 7.02 -8.95 -22.92
C GLU A 244 6.34 -9.92 -21.94
N GLU A 245 5.93 -11.09 -22.43
CA GLU A 245 5.40 -12.14 -21.55
C GLU A 245 6.53 -12.75 -20.72
N GLY A 246 6.36 -12.81 -19.42
CA GLY A 246 7.25 -13.43 -18.47
C GLY A 246 6.61 -14.64 -17.77
N PRO A 247 7.37 -15.39 -16.97
CA PRO A 247 6.88 -16.62 -16.30
C PRO A 247 5.75 -16.35 -15.28
N TYR A 248 5.65 -15.13 -14.77
CA TYR A 248 4.63 -14.71 -13.81
C TYR A 248 3.62 -13.72 -14.40
N GLY A 249 3.66 -13.49 -15.71
CA GLY A 249 2.80 -12.52 -16.43
C GLY A 249 3.60 -11.43 -17.13
N PRO A 250 2.92 -10.44 -17.73
CA PRO A 250 3.58 -9.43 -18.56
C PRO A 250 4.60 -8.59 -17.76
N ARG A 251 5.70 -8.23 -18.43
CA ARG A 251 6.77 -7.38 -17.90
C ARG A 251 6.97 -6.18 -18.81
N VAL A 252 7.24 -5.03 -18.19
CA VAL A 252 7.44 -3.74 -18.88
C VAL A 252 8.90 -3.34 -18.77
N PHE A 253 9.49 -3.03 -19.92
CA PHE A 253 10.87 -2.59 -20.05
C PHE A 253 10.95 -1.27 -20.79
N PRO A 254 11.95 -0.41 -20.53
CA PRO A 254 12.29 0.67 -21.43
C PRO A 254 12.68 0.12 -22.81
N ALA A 255 12.11 0.67 -23.88
CA ALA A 255 12.57 0.38 -25.23
C ALA A 255 13.75 1.30 -25.53
N THR A 256 14.98 0.80 -25.37
CA THR A 256 16.15 1.49 -25.89
C THR A 256 16.20 1.31 -27.40
N PRO A 257 16.46 2.36 -28.21
CA PRO A 257 16.78 2.18 -29.61
C PRO A 257 17.99 1.22 -29.72
N ALA A 258 17.94 0.32 -30.68
CA ALA A 258 19.11 -0.50 -30.99
C ALA A 258 20.29 0.42 -31.32
N PRO A 259 21.52 0.09 -30.88
CA PRO A 259 22.71 0.87 -31.17
C PRO A 259 22.98 0.99 -32.67
#